data_e998ccb70f244c082f4fa0231659b656
#
_entry.id   e998ccb70f244c082f4fa0231659b656
#
_cell.length_a   1.000
_cell.length_b   1.000
_cell.length_c   1.000
_cell.angle_alpha   90.00
_cell.angle_beta   90.00
_cell.angle_gamma   90.00
#
_symmetry.space_group_name_H-M   'P 1'
#
loop_
_entity.id
_entity.type
_entity.pdbx_description
1 polymer ?
#
loop_
_entity_poly.entity_id
_entity_poly.type
_entity_poly.pdbx_seq_one_letter_code
_entity_poly.pdbx_strand_id
1 'polypeptide(L)'
;EYLDYDEVMVKFDQMMDYVAKIYIKALNAIHYMHDKYSYEAIEMALHDKDVIRTMACGIAGLSVVADSLSAIKYAKVKVIRDENGLAVDYEIEGDYPKFGNDDDRVDQIAVDVVIQFLRKLKKHPAYRGAKQTLSILTITSNVVYGKATGNTPDGRRAGAPFGPGANPLHGRDTNGALAVMNSIAKLPFEESEDGISFTFAITPSTLGQDMWTKETNLVS
;
A
#
# COMPACT_ATOMS: atom_id res chain seq x y z
N GLU A 1 -7.37 27.15 2.09
CA GLU A 1 -8.13 26.20 1.28
C GLU A 1 -8.18 24.86 2.01
N TYR A 2 -9.36 24.25 2.14
CA TYR A 2 -9.53 22.90 2.66
C TYR A 2 -9.72 21.92 1.53
N LEU A 3 -9.25 20.68 1.71
CA LEU A 3 -9.48 19.60 0.75
C LEU A 3 -10.94 19.13 0.86
N ASP A 4 -11.60 19.04 -0.29
CA ASP A 4 -12.89 18.37 -0.45
C ASP A 4 -12.67 16.91 -0.85
N TYR A 5 -13.33 15.98 -0.15
CA TYR A 5 -13.13 14.55 -0.37
C TYR A 5 -13.55 14.10 -1.79
N ASP A 6 -14.69 14.55 -2.26
CA ASP A 6 -15.22 14.13 -3.55
C ASP A 6 -14.36 14.68 -4.71
N GLU A 7 -13.92 15.95 -4.61
CA GLU A 7 -13.00 16.52 -5.59
C GLU A 7 -11.63 15.80 -5.61
N VAL A 8 -11.11 15.46 -4.43
CA VAL A 8 -9.85 14.70 -4.32
C VAL A 8 -10.02 13.31 -4.92
N MET A 9 -11.13 12.61 -4.66
CA MET A 9 -11.38 11.28 -5.21
C MET A 9 -11.46 11.28 -6.74
N VAL A 10 -12.06 12.30 -7.35
CA VAL A 10 -12.08 12.43 -8.83
C VAL A 10 -10.66 12.56 -9.39
N LYS A 11 -9.83 13.41 -8.79
CA LYS A 11 -8.43 13.60 -9.23
C LYS A 11 -7.57 12.36 -8.96
N PHE A 12 -7.78 11.72 -7.82
CA PHE A 12 -7.08 10.51 -7.43
C PHE A 12 -7.39 9.35 -8.39
N ASP A 13 -8.66 9.19 -8.74
CA ASP A 13 -9.09 8.18 -9.72
C ASP A 13 -8.44 8.39 -11.09
N GLN A 14 -8.44 9.63 -11.59
CA GLN A 14 -7.77 10.00 -12.85
C GLN A 14 -6.25 9.72 -12.80
N MET A 15 -5.61 10.03 -11.66
CA MET A 15 -4.19 9.79 -11.48
C MET A 15 -3.86 8.29 -11.40
N MET A 16 -4.72 7.50 -10.76
CA MET A 16 -4.58 6.04 -10.76
C MET A 16 -4.66 5.46 -12.17
N ASP A 17 -5.56 5.94 -13.05
CA ASP A 17 -5.62 5.50 -14.45
C ASP A 17 -4.32 5.87 -15.22
N TYR A 18 -3.79 7.06 -14.98
CA TYR A 18 -2.54 7.49 -15.60
C TYR A 18 -1.36 6.62 -15.13
N VAL A 19 -1.23 6.42 -13.82
CA VAL A 19 -0.15 5.61 -13.22
C VAL A 19 -0.26 4.16 -13.67
N ALA A 20 -1.45 3.56 -13.68
CA ALA A 20 -1.66 2.18 -14.14
C ALA A 20 -1.18 1.98 -15.59
N LYS A 21 -1.50 2.94 -16.48
CA LYS A 21 -1.04 2.92 -17.86
C LYS A 21 0.48 2.97 -18.00
N ILE A 22 1.15 3.86 -17.24
CA ILE A 22 2.61 3.99 -17.26
C ILE A 22 3.25 2.74 -16.66
N TYR A 23 2.71 2.24 -15.55
CA TYR A 23 3.25 1.09 -14.86
C TYR A 23 3.27 -0.15 -15.76
N ILE A 24 2.15 -0.50 -16.37
CA ILE A 24 2.10 -1.63 -17.32
C ILE A 24 3.03 -1.42 -18.52
N LYS A 25 3.13 -0.21 -19.07
CA LYS A 25 4.07 0.09 -20.16
C LYS A 25 5.52 -0.11 -19.75
N ALA A 26 5.89 0.33 -18.55
CA ALA A 26 7.24 0.17 -18.02
C ALA A 26 7.57 -1.32 -17.82
N LEU A 27 6.67 -2.08 -17.18
CA LEU A 27 6.84 -3.52 -16.99
C LEU A 27 6.90 -4.27 -18.33
N ASN A 28 6.07 -3.93 -19.30
CA ASN A 28 6.13 -4.51 -20.65
C ASN A 28 7.50 -4.28 -21.30
N ALA A 29 8.07 -3.08 -21.14
CA ALA A 29 9.40 -2.79 -21.69
C ALA A 29 10.51 -3.62 -20.98
N ILE A 30 10.42 -3.75 -19.65
CA ILE A 30 11.35 -4.56 -18.85
C ILE A 30 11.29 -6.03 -19.29
N HIS A 31 10.08 -6.61 -19.35
CA HIS A 31 9.90 -8.00 -19.76
C HIS A 31 10.34 -8.24 -21.23
N TYR A 32 10.05 -7.29 -22.12
CA TYR A 32 10.56 -7.36 -23.50
C TYR A 32 12.09 -7.38 -23.54
N MET A 33 12.76 -6.57 -22.72
CA MET A 33 14.22 -6.52 -22.68
C MET A 33 14.83 -7.81 -22.12
N HIS A 34 14.23 -8.42 -21.11
CA HIS A 34 14.63 -9.72 -20.60
C HIS A 34 14.48 -10.79 -21.68
N ASP A 35 13.35 -10.81 -22.37
CA ASP A 35 13.05 -11.79 -23.41
C ASP A 35 13.96 -11.64 -24.64
N LYS A 36 14.31 -10.40 -25.01
CA LYS A 36 15.25 -10.10 -26.10
C LYS A 36 16.61 -10.76 -25.88
N TYR A 37 17.06 -10.89 -24.66
CA TYR A 37 18.30 -11.57 -24.31
C TYR A 37 18.10 -13.05 -23.94
N SER A 38 16.94 -13.61 -24.25
CA SER A 38 16.56 -15.00 -24.00
C SER A 38 16.55 -15.43 -22.53
N TYR A 39 16.59 -14.48 -21.61
CA TYR A 39 16.64 -14.79 -20.18
C TYR A 39 15.36 -15.51 -19.72
N GLU A 40 14.20 -14.95 -20.00
CA GLU A 40 12.92 -15.57 -19.65
C GLU A 40 12.67 -16.88 -20.41
N ALA A 41 13.09 -16.98 -21.67
CA ALA A 41 12.93 -18.18 -22.46
C ALA A 41 13.75 -19.36 -21.91
N ILE A 42 14.96 -19.10 -21.38
CA ILE A 42 15.81 -20.12 -20.77
C ILE A 42 15.17 -20.59 -19.45
N GLU A 43 14.70 -19.67 -18.61
CA GLU A 43 14.02 -20.03 -17.36
C GLU A 43 12.72 -20.80 -17.61
N MET A 44 11.92 -20.37 -18.59
CA MET A 44 10.66 -21.03 -18.95
C MET A 44 10.85 -22.47 -19.45
N ALA A 45 12.02 -22.81 -20.00
CA ALA A 45 12.32 -24.19 -20.42
C ALA A 45 12.35 -25.19 -19.25
N LEU A 46 12.43 -24.71 -18.02
CA LEU A 46 12.42 -25.52 -16.80
C LEU A 46 11.02 -25.65 -16.17
N HIS A 47 10.03 -24.97 -16.72
CA HIS A 47 8.66 -24.98 -16.24
C HIS A 47 7.77 -25.99 -16.98
N ASP A 48 6.51 -26.05 -16.52
CA ASP A 48 5.48 -26.91 -17.09
C ASP A 48 5.19 -26.59 -18.57
N LYS A 49 4.63 -27.58 -19.26
CA LYS A 49 4.26 -27.49 -20.68
C LYS A 49 3.30 -26.30 -20.94
N ASP A 50 2.37 -26.07 -20.04
CA ASP A 50 1.36 -25.01 -20.14
C ASP A 50 1.67 -23.91 -19.13
N VAL A 51 2.57 -23.00 -19.49
CA VAL A 51 3.04 -21.92 -18.61
C VAL A 51 2.00 -20.81 -18.53
N ILE A 52 1.50 -20.55 -17.32
CA ILE A 52 0.69 -19.37 -17.01
C ILE A 52 1.65 -18.23 -16.66
N ARG A 53 1.65 -17.16 -17.49
CA ARG A 53 2.44 -15.97 -17.23
C ARG A 53 1.66 -15.00 -16.33
N THR A 54 2.31 -14.54 -15.29
CA THR A 54 1.82 -13.46 -14.44
C THR A 54 2.74 -12.24 -14.55
N MET A 55 2.20 -11.05 -14.26
CA MET A 55 2.94 -9.81 -14.17
C MET A 55 2.60 -9.17 -12.85
N ALA A 56 3.52 -9.24 -11.91
CA ALA A 56 3.39 -8.71 -10.56
C ALA A 56 3.46 -7.18 -10.55
N CYS A 57 2.41 -6.54 -10.04
CA CYS A 57 2.31 -5.09 -9.91
C CYS A 57 2.32 -4.73 -8.42
N GLY A 58 3.50 -4.54 -7.83
CA GLY A 58 3.63 -4.18 -6.42
C GLY A 58 3.20 -2.74 -6.11
N ILE A 59 2.56 -2.54 -4.97
CA ILE A 59 2.23 -1.22 -4.41
C ILE A 59 2.89 -1.02 -3.06
N ALA A 60 3.18 0.24 -2.72
CA ALA A 60 3.76 0.65 -1.45
C ALA A 60 2.97 1.82 -0.86
N GLY A 61 2.94 1.92 0.47
CA GLY A 61 2.33 3.05 1.16
C GLY A 61 0.80 2.99 1.22
N LEU A 62 0.19 1.80 1.13
CA LEU A 62 -1.27 1.63 1.21
C LEU A 62 -1.86 2.30 2.44
N SER A 63 -1.26 2.09 3.62
CA SER A 63 -1.72 2.69 4.88
C SER A 63 -1.68 4.23 4.85
N VAL A 64 -0.66 4.83 4.22
CA VAL A 64 -0.55 6.28 4.07
C VAL A 64 -1.65 6.84 3.18
N VAL A 65 -1.98 6.14 2.09
CA VAL A 65 -3.09 6.53 1.20
C VAL A 65 -4.42 6.40 1.92
N ALA A 66 -4.66 5.27 2.59
CA ALA A 66 -5.90 5.05 3.33
C ALA A 66 -6.10 6.10 4.43
N ASP A 67 -5.06 6.37 5.22
CA ASP A 67 -5.08 7.39 6.27
C ASP A 67 -5.26 8.81 5.72
N SER A 68 -4.62 9.14 4.60
CA SER A 68 -4.76 10.44 3.94
C SER A 68 -6.19 10.67 3.46
N LEU A 69 -6.78 9.69 2.79
CA LEU A 69 -8.17 9.75 2.34
C LEU A 69 -9.14 9.78 3.52
N SER A 70 -8.85 9.04 4.59
CA SER A 70 -9.62 9.07 5.84
C SER A 70 -9.55 10.46 6.50
N ALA A 71 -8.37 11.06 6.58
CA ALA A 71 -8.21 12.39 7.14
C ALA A 71 -9.02 13.44 6.35
N ILE A 72 -8.96 13.39 5.02
CA ILE A 72 -9.73 14.31 4.15
C ILE A 72 -11.25 14.11 4.32
N LYS A 73 -11.68 12.85 4.52
CA LYS A 73 -13.10 12.49 4.62
C LYS A 73 -13.73 12.81 5.99
N TYR A 74 -12.98 12.62 7.08
CA TYR A 74 -13.53 12.64 8.44
C TYR A 74 -13.01 13.79 9.31
N ALA A 75 -11.92 14.44 8.89
CA ALA A 75 -11.40 15.65 9.53
C ALA A 75 -11.45 16.84 8.55
N LYS A 76 -10.85 17.96 8.93
CA LYS A 76 -10.66 19.11 8.05
C LYS A 76 -9.18 19.22 7.74
N VAL A 77 -8.80 19.01 6.49
CA VAL A 77 -7.41 19.11 6.03
C VAL A 77 -7.22 20.39 5.24
N LYS A 78 -6.47 21.32 5.82
CA LYS A 78 -6.08 22.58 5.17
C LYS A 78 -4.76 22.40 4.42
N VAL A 79 -4.72 22.83 3.17
CA VAL A 79 -3.52 22.76 2.33
C VAL A 79 -2.71 24.03 2.53
N ILE A 80 -1.41 23.85 2.77
CA ILE A 80 -0.41 24.91 2.75
C ILE A 80 0.32 24.84 1.40
N ARG A 81 0.29 25.95 0.65
CA ARG A 81 0.91 26.04 -0.68
C ARG A 81 2.12 26.96 -0.64
N ASP A 82 3.09 26.67 -1.50
CA ASP A 82 4.22 27.55 -1.77
C ASP A 82 3.84 28.70 -2.70
N GLU A 83 4.81 29.52 -3.05
CA GLU A 83 4.66 30.67 -3.98
C GLU A 83 4.25 30.25 -5.42
N ASN A 84 4.48 29.00 -5.79
CA ASN A 84 4.09 28.43 -7.09
C ASN A 84 2.73 27.74 -7.05
N GLY A 85 2.04 27.76 -5.90
CA GLY A 85 0.76 27.11 -5.70
C GLY A 85 0.84 25.62 -5.45
N LEU A 86 2.03 25.03 -5.25
CA LEU A 86 2.20 23.62 -4.97
C LEU A 86 1.92 23.33 -3.49
N ALA A 87 1.20 22.25 -3.22
CA ALA A 87 0.96 21.78 -1.86
C ALA A 87 2.27 21.29 -1.23
N VAL A 88 2.70 21.94 -0.15
CA VAL A 88 3.97 21.63 0.54
C VAL A 88 3.75 21.11 1.95
N ASP A 89 2.60 21.40 2.58
CA ASP A 89 2.23 20.88 3.90
C ASP A 89 0.71 20.84 4.09
N TYR A 90 0.29 20.22 5.19
CA TYR A 90 -1.10 20.05 5.55
C TYR A 90 -1.29 20.30 7.06
N GLU A 91 -2.34 21.03 7.40
CA GLU A 91 -2.83 21.19 8.78
C GLU A 91 -4.13 20.39 8.92
N ILE A 92 -4.19 19.54 9.95
CA ILE A 92 -5.35 18.68 10.20
C ILE A 92 -6.08 19.17 11.44
N GLU A 93 -7.34 19.52 11.30
CA GLU A 93 -8.24 19.93 12.38
C GLU A 93 -9.25 18.80 12.64
N GLY A 94 -9.25 18.26 13.85
CA GLY A 94 -10.10 17.13 14.25
C GLY A 94 -9.36 15.80 14.22
N ASP A 95 -10.09 14.73 14.54
CA ASP A 95 -9.58 13.36 14.51
C ASP A 95 -10.22 12.55 13.37
N TYR A 96 -9.54 11.50 12.95
CA TYR A 96 -9.97 10.65 11.85
C TYR A 96 -9.57 9.19 12.09
N PRO A 97 -10.31 8.20 11.54
CA PRO A 97 -9.95 6.79 11.63
C PRO A 97 -8.60 6.53 10.97
N LYS A 98 -7.74 5.76 11.66
CA LYS A 98 -6.40 5.39 11.17
C LYS A 98 -6.35 3.89 10.93
N PHE A 99 -5.79 3.48 9.79
CA PHE A 99 -5.63 2.09 9.40
C PHE A 99 -4.81 1.31 10.43
N GLY A 100 -5.22 0.06 10.68
CA GLY A 100 -4.60 -0.80 11.68
C GLY A 100 -5.25 -0.75 13.07
N ASN A 101 -6.48 -0.20 13.18
CA ASN A 101 -7.22 -0.10 14.43
C ASN A 101 -8.58 -0.82 14.41
N ASP A 102 -8.80 -1.69 13.42
CA ASP A 102 -10.07 -2.41 13.21
C ASP A 102 -11.28 -1.47 13.04
N ASP A 103 -11.08 -0.40 12.30
CA ASP A 103 -12.13 0.58 12.00
C ASP A 103 -12.53 0.47 10.52
N ASP A 104 -13.73 -0.04 10.27
CA ASP A 104 -14.26 -0.28 8.93
C ASP A 104 -14.31 0.97 8.06
N ARG A 105 -14.36 2.17 8.66
CA ARG A 105 -14.39 3.43 7.91
C ARG A 105 -13.12 3.67 7.10
N VAL A 106 -11.96 3.32 7.64
CA VAL A 106 -10.66 3.46 6.95
C VAL A 106 -10.23 2.15 6.31
N ASP A 107 -10.53 1.01 6.91
CA ASP A 107 -10.18 -0.31 6.37
C ASP A 107 -10.84 -0.50 4.99
N GLN A 108 -12.11 -0.08 4.84
CA GLN A 108 -12.81 -0.14 3.55
C GLN A 108 -12.17 0.78 2.49
N ILE A 109 -11.63 1.93 2.89
CA ILE A 109 -10.87 2.81 1.96
C ILE A 109 -9.64 2.07 1.42
N ALA A 110 -8.90 1.37 2.28
CA ALA A 110 -7.74 0.59 1.86
C ALA A 110 -8.13 -0.53 0.88
N VAL A 111 -9.19 -1.27 1.18
CA VAL A 111 -9.76 -2.32 0.30
C VAL A 111 -10.14 -1.75 -1.06
N ASP A 112 -10.89 -0.65 -1.07
CA ASP A 112 -11.37 -0.02 -2.31
C ASP A 112 -10.23 0.47 -3.19
N VAL A 113 -9.18 1.05 -2.61
CA VAL A 113 -7.98 1.51 -3.34
C VAL A 113 -7.29 0.33 -4.04
N VAL A 114 -7.10 -0.79 -3.33
CA VAL A 114 -6.47 -1.99 -3.90
C VAL A 114 -7.29 -2.53 -5.08
N ILE A 115 -8.58 -2.73 -4.89
CA ILE A 115 -9.49 -3.27 -5.92
C ILE A 115 -9.54 -2.34 -7.13
N GLN A 116 -9.69 -1.04 -6.91
CA GLN A 116 -9.77 -0.05 -7.99
C GLN A 116 -8.47 -0.01 -8.79
N PHE A 117 -7.33 -0.01 -8.12
CA PHE A 117 -6.04 0.04 -8.81
C PHE A 117 -5.80 -1.20 -9.67
N LEU A 118 -6.08 -2.41 -9.16
CA LEU A 118 -5.99 -3.64 -9.95
C LEU A 118 -6.91 -3.61 -11.17
N ARG A 119 -8.16 -3.15 -11.02
CA ARG A 119 -9.09 -3.00 -12.15
C ARG A 119 -8.53 -2.06 -13.22
N LYS A 120 -7.82 -0.99 -12.83
CA LYS A 120 -7.17 -0.06 -13.77
C LYS A 120 -5.96 -0.70 -14.45
N LEU A 121 -5.15 -1.46 -13.75
CA LEU A 121 -4.04 -2.22 -14.33
C LEU A 121 -4.55 -3.20 -15.40
N LYS A 122 -5.62 -3.94 -15.10
CA LYS A 122 -6.23 -4.92 -16.01
C LYS A 122 -6.83 -4.32 -17.30
N LYS A 123 -7.00 -2.99 -17.39
CA LYS A 123 -7.39 -2.31 -18.64
C LYS A 123 -6.28 -2.28 -19.69
N HIS A 124 -5.04 -2.53 -19.32
CA HIS A 124 -3.87 -2.41 -20.19
C HIS A 124 -3.30 -3.80 -20.51
N PRO A 125 -3.03 -4.12 -21.78
CA PRO A 125 -2.49 -5.42 -22.13
C PRO A 125 -1.07 -5.59 -21.60
N ALA A 126 -0.83 -6.71 -20.94
CA ALA A 126 0.49 -7.09 -20.47
C ALA A 126 1.27 -7.87 -21.53
N TYR A 127 2.60 -7.79 -21.48
CA TYR A 127 3.51 -8.45 -22.41
C TYR A 127 3.24 -9.96 -22.48
N ARG A 128 3.13 -10.48 -23.71
CA ARG A 128 2.80 -11.88 -24.00
C ARG A 128 1.51 -12.41 -23.36
N GLY A 129 0.54 -11.52 -23.12
CA GLY A 129 -0.75 -11.89 -22.53
C GLY A 129 -0.65 -12.32 -21.07
N ALA A 130 0.37 -11.87 -20.34
CA ALA A 130 0.50 -12.15 -18.91
C ALA A 130 -0.71 -11.62 -18.13
N LYS A 131 -1.14 -12.35 -17.12
CA LYS A 131 -2.17 -11.91 -16.17
C LYS A 131 -1.56 -10.92 -15.19
N GLN A 132 -2.13 -9.71 -15.10
CA GLN A 132 -1.73 -8.75 -14.06
C GLN A 132 -2.19 -9.24 -12.69
N THR A 133 -1.25 -9.31 -11.77
CA THR A 133 -1.45 -9.62 -10.36
C THR A 133 -1.00 -8.44 -9.52
N LEU A 134 -1.41 -8.37 -8.26
CA LEU A 134 -1.05 -7.30 -7.36
C LEU A 134 -0.35 -7.86 -6.13
N SER A 135 0.60 -7.09 -5.58
CA SER A 135 1.25 -7.40 -4.32
C SER A 135 1.34 -6.18 -3.40
N ILE A 136 1.31 -6.44 -2.10
CA ILE A 136 1.53 -5.45 -1.05
C ILE A 136 2.70 -5.97 -0.18
N LEU A 137 3.90 -6.01 -0.78
CA LEU A 137 5.07 -6.74 -0.24
C LEU A 137 6.29 -5.85 0.04
N THR A 138 6.18 -4.53 -0.04
CA THR A 138 7.32 -3.62 0.15
C THR A 138 7.83 -3.67 1.59
N ILE A 139 8.92 -4.40 1.85
CA ILE A 139 9.51 -4.54 3.19
C ILE A 139 10.63 -3.52 3.42
N THR A 140 11.49 -3.28 2.43
CA THR A 140 12.63 -2.35 2.53
C THR A 140 12.49 -1.12 1.67
N SER A 141 11.89 -1.22 0.50
CA SER A 141 11.68 -0.11 -0.43
C SER A 141 10.76 0.98 0.12
N ASN A 142 9.94 0.68 1.15
CA ASN A 142 9.13 1.65 1.87
C ASN A 142 9.94 2.82 2.43
N VAL A 143 11.22 2.60 2.81
CA VAL A 143 12.13 3.65 3.27
C VAL A 143 12.54 4.57 2.12
N VAL A 144 12.89 3.97 0.97
CA VAL A 144 13.32 4.73 -0.22
C VAL A 144 12.16 5.57 -0.77
N TYR A 145 10.98 4.97 -0.89
CA TYR A 145 9.78 5.69 -1.35
C TYR A 145 9.36 6.79 -0.37
N GLY A 146 9.44 6.54 0.94
CA GLY A 146 9.16 7.55 1.95
C GLY A 146 10.09 8.74 1.85
N LYS A 147 11.39 8.51 1.60
CA LYS A 147 12.39 9.58 1.40
C LYS A 147 12.08 10.45 0.17
N ALA A 148 11.52 9.87 -0.88
CA ALA A 148 11.18 10.58 -2.10
C ALA A 148 9.80 11.26 -2.06
N THR A 149 9.02 11.07 -0.98
CA THR A 149 7.65 11.57 -0.87
C THR A 149 7.56 12.75 0.09
N GLY A 150 6.89 13.82 -0.33
CA GLY A 150 6.63 15.01 0.47
C GLY A 150 5.70 14.75 1.66
N ASN A 151 5.27 15.81 2.34
CA ASN A 151 4.26 15.73 3.39
C ASN A 151 2.94 15.18 2.83
N THR A 152 2.20 14.41 3.63
CA THR A 152 0.94 13.78 3.20
C THR A 152 -0.23 14.23 4.08
N PRO A 153 -1.48 14.23 3.56
CA PRO A 153 -2.66 14.74 4.26
C PRO A 153 -2.97 14.06 5.61
N ASP A 154 -2.43 12.87 5.84
CA ASP A 154 -2.51 12.14 7.09
C ASP A 154 -1.51 12.63 8.17
N GLY A 155 -0.71 13.65 7.86
CA GLY A 155 0.30 14.20 8.76
C GLY A 155 1.65 13.48 8.74
N ARG A 156 1.89 12.52 7.82
CA ARG A 156 3.23 11.96 7.62
C ARG A 156 4.15 13.05 7.05
N ARG A 157 5.32 13.19 7.63
CA ARG A 157 6.31 14.19 7.21
C ARG A 157 7.15 13.72 6.03
N ALA A 158 7.58 14.67 5.21
CA ALA A 158 8.50 14.42 4.10
C ALA A 158 9.74 13.64 4.57
N GLY A 159 10.10 12.61 3.81
CA GLY A 159 11.24 11.76 4.12
C GLY A 159 10.98 10.65 5.15
N ALA A 160 9.87 10.68 5.88
CA ALA A 160 9.51 9.57 6.77
C ALA A 160 9.18 8.30 5.97
N PRO A 161 9.62 7.10 6.42
CA PRO A 161 9.31 5.85 5.73
C PRO A 161 7.80 5.59 5.71
N PHE A 162 7.35 4.81 4.72
CA PHE A 162 6.01 4.22 4.73
C PHE A 162 5.96 3.02 5.68
N GLY A 163 4.77 2.57 6.06
CA GLY A 163 4.59 1.26 6.66
C GLY A 163 5.08 0.16 5.71
N PRO A 164 5.83 -0.85 6.18
CA PRO A 164 6.27 -1.95 5.34
C PRO A 164 5.09 -2.85 4.95
N GLY A 165 4.97 -3.19 3.68
CA GLY A 165 3.88 -4.02 3.18
C GLY A 165 2.51 -3.42 3.51
N ALA A 166 1.67 -4.21 4.16
CA ALA A 166 0.34 -3.81 4.62
C ALA A 166 0.30 -3.22 6.03
N ASN A 167 1.45 -3.01 6.66
CA ASN A 167 1.49 -2.44 8.01
C ASN A 167 0.90 -1.03 8.06
N PRO A 168 0.24 -0.67 9.16
CA PRO A 168 -0.05 0.72 9.46
C PRO A 168 1.25 1.55 9.55
N LEU A 169 1.13 2.85 9.38
CA LEU A 169 2.25 3.75 9.61
C LEU A 169 2.63 3.68 11.10
N HIS A 170 3.92 3.63 11.38
CA HIS A 170 4.44 3.48 12.74
C HIS A 170 3.80 4.44 13.75
N GLY A 171 3.29 3.88 14.86
CA GLY A 171 2.64 4.62 15.94
C GLY A 171 1.18 5.00 15.70
N ARG A 172 0.56 4.50 14.62
CA ARG A 172 -0.87 4.73 14.33
C ARG A 172 -1.79 3.63 14.80
N ASP A 173 -1.25 2.45 15.02
CA ASP A 173 -1.88 1.24 15.53
C ASP A 173 -2.01 1.31 17.06
N THR A 174 -3.00 2.00 17.56
CA THR A 174 -3.19 2.25 19.01
C THR A 174 -4.10 1.25 19.70
N ASN A 175 -4.84 0.43 18.95
CA ASN A 175 -5.82 -0.53 19.48
C ASN A 175 -5.26 -1.95 19.68
N GLY A 176 -3.93 -2.11 19.59
CA GLY A 176 -3.25 -3.37 19.87
C GLY A 176 -3.16 -4.31 18.67
N ALA A 177 -2.46 -5.43 18.86
CA ALA A 177 -2.08 -6.37 17.82
C ALA A 177 -3.26 -6.99 17.06
N LEU A 178 -4.30 -7.40 17.77
CA LEU A 178 -5.49 -8.01 17.15
C LEU A 178 -6.21 -7.03 16.24
N ALA A 179 -6.32 -5.77 16.62
CA ALA A 179 -6.93 -4.74 15.78
C ALA A 179 -6.15 -4.55 14.47
N VAL A 180 -4.81 -4.56 14.54
CA VAL A 180 -3.97 -4.50 13.32
C VAL A 180 -4.21 -5.71 12.43
N MET A 181 -4.20 -6.91 13.01
CA MET A 181 -4.44 -8.15 12.28
C MET A 181 -5.83 -8.17 11.62
N ASN A 182 -6.86 -7.70 12.32
CA ASN A 182 -8.21 -7.59 11.79
C ASN A 182 -8.29 -6.61 10.61
N SER A 183 -7.68 -5.42 10.71
CA SER A 183 -7.63 -4.48 9.59
C SER A 183 -6.96 -5.09 8.36
N ILE A 184 -5.84 -5.79 8.55
CA ILE A 184 -5.10 -6.44 7.45
C ILE A 184 -5.90 -7.62 6.87
N ALA A 185 -6.59 -8.40 7.72
CA ALA A 185 -7.40 -9.54 7.28
C ALA A 185 -8.57 -9.13 6.37
N LYS A 186 -9.01 -7.87 6.43
CA LYS A 186 -10.04 -7.32 5.52
C LYS A 186 -9.54 -7.00 4.12
N LEU A 187 -8.21 -6.91 3.92
CA LEU A 187 -7.66 -6.61 2.60
C LEU A 187 -8.03 -7.70 1.58
N PRO A 188 -8.17 -7.34 0.29
CA PRO A 188 -8.64 -8.28 -0.72
C PRO A 188 -7.50 -9.23 -1.15
N PHE A 189 -7.29 -10.31 -0.39
CA PHE A 189 -6.26 -11.31 -0.67
C PHE A 189 -6.45 -12.00 -2.02
N GLU A 190 -7.69 -12.22 -2.43
CA GLU A 190 -8.02 -12.81 -3.75
C GLU A 190 -7.57 -11.92 -4.92
N GLU A 191 -7.50 -10.61 -4.72
CA GLU A 191 -7.05 -9.65 -5.73
C GLU A 191 -5.53 -9.39 -5.64
N SER A 192 -4.92 -9.75 -4.51
CA SER A 192 -3.48 -9.58 -4.24
C SER A 192 -2.75 -10.93 -4.35
N GLU A 193 -2.85 -11.56 -5.53
CA GLU A 193 -2.38 -12.94 -5.78
C GLU A 193 -0.88 -13.13 -5.55
N ASP A 194 -0.06 -12.08 -5.65
CA ASP A 194 1.38 -12.13 -5.36
C ASP A 194 1.69 -12.03 -3.86
N GLY A 195 0.68 -11.78 -3.04
CA GLY A 195 0.77 -11.79 -1.59
C GLY A 195 0.75 -10.42 -0.93
N ILE A 196 0.44 -10.47 0.36
CA ILE A 196 0.41 -9.33 1.28
C ILE A 196 1.36 -9.64 2.41
N SER A 197 2.34 -8.76 2.68
CA SER A 197 3.22 -8.91 3.83
C SER A 197 2.74 -8.11 5.02
N PHE A 198 2.83 -8.73 6.17
CA PHE A 198 2.65 -8.10 7.46
C PHE A 198 3.83 -8.44 8.36
N THR A 199 4.48 -7.42 8.90
CA THR A 199 5.59 -7.57 9.83
C THR A 199 5.09 -7.22 11.23
N PHE A 200 5.10 -8.20 12.12
CA PHE A 200 4.72 -8.01 13.50
C PHE A 200 5.93 -8.22 14.41
N ALA A 201 6.20 -7.25 15.28
CA ALA A 201 7.30 -7.31 16.23
C ALA A 201 6.75 -7.30 17.66
N ILE A 202 7.14 -8.28 18.44
CA ILE A 202 6.81 -8.37 19.87
C ILE A 202 8.07 -8.11 20.68
N THR A 203 8.01 -7.16 21.60
CA THR A 203 9.07 -6.96 22.57
C THR A 203 8.93 -8.02 23.66
N PRO A 204 9.93 -8.89 23.91
CA PRO A 204 9.79 -10.00 24.85
C PRO A 204 9.41 -9.60 26.27
N SER A 205 9.75 -8.39 26.70
CA SER A 205 9.37 -7.87 28.03
C SER A 205 7.89 -7.59 28.20
N THR A 206 7.14 -7.40 27.11
CA THR A 206 5.67 -7.21 27.15
C THR A 206 4.92 -8.51 27.40
N LEU A 207 5.56 -9.65 27.14
CA LEU A 207 4.97 -10.96 27.32
C LEU A 207 5.07 -11.47 28.77
N GLY A 208 5.90 -10.87 29.61
CA GLY A 208 6.07 -11.28 31.01
C GLY A 208 7.48 -11.09 31.53
N GLN A 209 7.68 -11.35 32.83
CA GLN A 209 8.97 -11.18 33.49
C GLN A 209 9.87 -12.45 33.40
N ASP A 210 9.26 -13.60 33.44
CA ASP A 210 9.97 -14.90 33.39
C ASP A 210 9.63 -15.65 32.09
N MET A 211 10.42 -16.70 31.82
CA MET A 211 10.31 -17.45 30.56
C MET A 211 8.98 -18.19 30.44
N TRP A 212 8.49 -18.76 31.50
CA TRP A 212 7.22 -19.50 31.52
C TRP A 212 6.02 -18.58 31.20
N THR A 213 5.97 -17.43 31.87
CA THR A 213 4.92 -16.41 31.60
C THR A 213 4.98 -15.90 30.16
N LYS A 214 6.19 -15.66 29.62
CA LYS A 214 6.36 -15.24 28.21
C LYS A 214 5.86 -16.30 27.24
N GLU A 215 6.21 -17.55 27.48
CA GLU A 215 5.82 -18.67 26.63
C GLU A 215 4.29 -18.87 26.64
N THR A 216 3.68 -18.83 27.82
CA THR A 216 2.24 -18.94 28.00
C THR A 216 1.51 -17.79 27.28
N ASN A 217 1.94 -16.55 27.46
CA ASN A 217 1.30 -15.39 26.87
C ASN A 217 1.57 -15.25 25.35
N LEU A 218 2.58 -15.93 24.82
CA LEU A 218 2.83 -15.97 23.37
C LEU A 218 1.90 -16.95 22.67
N VAL A 219 1.46 -18.02 23.36
CA VAL A 219 0.67 -19.11 22.78
C VAL A 219 -0.83 -18.90 23.00
N SER A 220 -1.22 -18.12 24.00
CA SER A 220 -2.62 -17.81 24.33
C SER A 220 -3.19 -16.71 23.44
#